data_9f46d01b713ded738d57c9b2e1c59030
#
_entry.id   9f46d01b713ded738d57c9b2e1c59030
#
_cell.length_a   1.000
_cell.length_b   1.000
_cell.length_c   1.000
_cell.angle_alpha   90.00
_cell.angle_beta   90.00
_cell.angle_gamma   90.00
#
_symmetry.space_group_name_H-M   'P 1'
#
loop_
_entity.id
_entity.type
_entity.pdbx_description
1 polymer ?
#
loop_
_entity_poly.entity_id
_entity_poly.type
_entity_poly.pdbx_seq_one_letter_code
_entity_poly.pdbx_strand_id
1 'polypeptide(L)'
;MIFCPVRGILLKVYHRSAAGESPGGDIGELISMVREIMHDESFLAQKAEPAAPEDLSVAQDLLDTLAAHKDGCVGMAANMIGVNKRVIVFDNEGEYMVMFNAEIIKKSGPYQAEEGCLSLPGVRKAKRWKSIKVQYQNEKFQTRFKAFTGWTAQIIQHEIDHCEGILI
;
A
#
# COMPACT_ATOMS: atom_id res chain seq x y z
N MET A 1 5.50 -9.70 -8.39
CA MET A 1 4.98 -8.66 -9.30
C MET A 1 3.54 -9.00 -9.60
N ILE A 2 2.60 -8.22 -9.09
CA ILE A 2 1.23 -8.28 -9.58
C ILE A 2 1.29 -7.62 -10.96
N PHE A 3 1.44 -8.43 -12.02
CA PHE A 3 1.52 -7.94 -13.39
C PHE A 3 0.16 -7.37 -13.80
N CYS A 4 0.10 -6.07 -14.08
CA CYS A 4 -0.99 -5.46 -14.83
C CYS A 4 -0.62 -5.46 -16.32
N PRO A 5 -1.44 -6.00 -17.24
CA PRO A 5 -1.22 -5.81 -18.67
C PRO A 5 -1.42 -4.33 -19.00
N VAL A 6 -0.41 -3.72 -19.58
CA VAL A 6 -0.33 -2.32 -19.97
C VAL A 6 -1.52 -1.93 -20.84
N ARG A 7 -2.42 -1.10 -20.34
CA ARG A 7 -3.21 -0.18 -21.16
C ARG A 7 -2.78 1.23 -20.75
N GLY A 8 -2.22 1.95 -21.71
CA GLY A 8 -1.74 3.30 -21.53
C GLY A 8 -2.81 4.23 -20.94
N ILE A 9 -2.54 4.78 -19.79
CA ILE A 9 -3.30 5.84 -19.17
C ILE A 9 -2.38 7.04 -18.97
N LEU A 10 -2.80 8.14 -19.54
CA LEU A 10 -2.15 9.44 -19.56
C LEU A 10 -2.01 9.96 -18.10
N LEU A 11 -0.79 10.16 -17.66
CA LEU A 11 -0.47 10.70 -16.35
C LEU A 11 -0.91 12.18 -16.28
N LYS A 12 -1.87 12.51 -15.41
CA LYS A 12 -1.98 13.89 -14.91
C LYS A 12 -1.00 14.06 -13.75
N VAL A 13 0.15 14.63 -14.08
CA VAL A 13 1.09 15.12 -13.08
C VAL A 13 0.46 16.34 -12.44
N TYR A 14 0.12 16.29 -11.18
CA TYR A 14 -0.21 17.48 -10.41
C TYR A 14 1.06 18.27 -10.12
N HIS A 15 1.41 19.18 -11.01
CA HIS A 15 2.30 20.27 -10.69
C HIS A 15 1.58 21.23 -9.73
N ARG A 16 1.95 21.23 -8.49
CA ARG A 16 1.67 22.35 -7.61
C ARG A 16 2.58 23.50 -8.03
N SER A 17 2.02 24.49 -8.73
CA SER A 17 2.69 25.75 -9.00
C SER A 17 2.90 26.51 -7.69
N ALA A 18 4.16 26.88 -7.46
CA ALA A 18 4.54 27.79 -6.40
C ALA A 18 4.02 29.20 -6.71
N ALA A 19 3.17 29.75 -5.89
CA ALA A 19 3.02 31.20 -5.70
C ALA A 19 2.28 31.49 -4.39
N GLY A 20 2.87 32.28 -3.51
CA GLY A 20 2.19 32.94 -2.39
C GLY A 20 2.86 32.73 -1.02
N GLU A 21 3.76 33.65 -0.67
CA GLU A 21 4.33 33.82 0.67
C GLU A 21 3.24 34.13 1.70
N SER A 22 3.36 33.55 2.91
CA SER A 22 3.04 34.19 4.17
C SER A 22 3.55 33.40 5.38
N PRO A 23 3.86 34.04 6.52
CA PRO A 23 4.88 33.62 7.45
C PRO A 23 4.34 32.83 8.65
N GLY A 24 5.18 31.94 9.18
CA GLY A 24 5.11 31.55 10.60
C GLY A 24 4.34 30.27 10.90
N GLY A 25 5.04 29.18 10.92
CA GLY A 25 4.61 27.90 11.47
C GLY A 25 5.58 26.82 10.98
N ASP A 26 6.47 26.39 11.84
CA ASP A 26 7.39 25.28 11.60
C ASP A 26 6.58 23.97 11.53
N ILE A 27 5.92 23.76 10.38
CA ILE A 27 5.46 22.45 9.98
C ILE A 27 6.67 21.84 9.28
N GLY A 28 7.41 20.98 10.01
CA GLY A 28 8.51 20.23 9.45
C GLY A 28 8.12 19.69 8.09
N GLU A 29 8.82 20.15 7.05
CA GLU A 29 8.66 19.67 5.69
C GLU A 29 8.82 18.17 5.72
N LEU A 30 7.75 17.43 5.45
CA LEU A 30 7.79 15.98 5.30
C LEU A 30 8.68 15.69 4.09
N ILE A 31 9.96 15.43 4.34
CA ILE A 31 10.91 15.01 3.31
C ILE A 31 10.47 13.61 2.88
N SER A 32 9.82 13.53 1.74
CA SER A 32 9.44 12.27 1.12
C SER A 32 10.67 11.56 0.57
N MET A 33 10.75 10.25 0.70
CA MET A 33 11.90 9.47 0.24
C MET A 33 11.48 8.17 -0.43
N VAL A 34 12.02 7.94 -1.63
CA VAL A 34 12.00 6.59 -2.23
C VAL A 34 12.91 5.68 -1.39
N ARG A 35 12.35 4.60 -0.87
CA ARG A 35 13.05 3.64 -0.03
C ARG A 35 13.54 2.44 -0.83
N GLU A 36 14.61 1.80 -0.34
CA GLU A 36 15.05 0.50 -0.85
C GLU A 36 14.03 -0.60 -0.49
N ILE A 37 13.86 -1.56 -1.40
CA ILE A 37 12.94 -2.68 -1.17
C ILE A 37 13.58 -3.70 -0.25
N MET A 38 12.86 -4.06 0.79
CA MET A 38 13.23 -5.11 1.75
C MET A 38 13.08 -6.49 1.12
N HIS A 39 14.12 -7.32 1.22
CA HIS A 39 14.15 -8.69 0.70
C HIS A 39 14.42 -9.73 1.79
N ASP A 40 14.66 -9.33 3.04
CA ASP A 40 14.87 -10.26 4.15
C ASP A 40 13.56 -10.94 4.55
N GLU A 41 13.45 -12.24 4.20
CA GLU A 41 12.26 -13.04 4.51
C GLU A 41 11.99 -13.14 6.01
N SER A 42 13.03 -13.12 6.86
CA SER A 42 12.86 -13.17 8.33
C SER A 42 12.21 -11.90 8.86
N PHE A 43 12.53 -10.76 8.27
CA PHE A 43 11.88 -9.49 8.59
C PHE A 43 10.45 -9.45 8.02
N LEU A 44 10.27 -9.83 6.76
CA LEU A 44 8.96 -9.83 6.08
C LEU A 44 7.95 -10.81 6.70
N ALA A 45 8.42 -11.88 7.36
CA ALA A 45 7.59 -12.84 8.08
C ALA A 45 7.14 -12.36 9.48
N GLN A 46 7.53 -11.16 9.90
CA GLN A 46 7.07 -10.60 11.17
C GLN A 46 5.69 -9.97 11.00
N LYS A 47 4.82 -10.22 11.96
CA LYS A 47 3.53 -9.53 12.03
C LYS A 47 3.77 -8.05 12.34
N ALA A 48 3.19 -7.17 11.52
CA ALA A 48 3.34 -5.73 11.67
C ALA A 48 2.58 -5.21 12.90
N GLU A 49 3.22 -4.26 13.60
CA GLU A 49 2.62 -3.54 14.71
C GLU A 49 1.56 -2.54 14.24
N PRO A 50 0.57 -2.21 15.07
CA PRO A 50 -0.36 -1.15 14.75
C PRO A 50 0.35 0.17 14.44
N ALA A 51 -0.12 0.86 13.42
CA ALA A 51 0.34 2.20 13.09
C ALA A 51 -0.36 3.25 13.97
N ALA A 52 0.35 4.35 14.25
CA ALA A 52 -0.09 5.49 15.03
C ALA A 52 0.13 6.81 14.26
N PRO A 53 -0.40 7.97 14.73
CA PRO A 53 -0.26 9.24 14.00
C PRO A 53 1.18 9.65 13.67
N GLU A 54 2.16 9.24 14.46
CA GLU A 54 3.59 9.45 14.20
C GLU A 54 4.11 8.69 12.98
N ASP A 55 3.38 7.66 12.50
CA ASP A 55 3.75 6.85 11.34
C ASP A 55 3.24 7.45 9.99
N LEU A 56 2.69 8.68 9.99
CA LEU A 56 2.21 9.34 8.75
C LEU A 56 3.30 9.51 7.70
N SER A 57 4.55 9.75 8.10
CA SER A 57 5.67 9.85 7.18
C SER A 57 5.95 8.53 6.45
N VAL A 58 5.68 7.39 7.07
CA VAL A 58 5.82 6.07 6.45
C VAL A 58 4.88 5.92 5.25
N ALA A 59 3.67 6.45 5.34
CA ALA A 59 2.72 6.44 4.22
C ALA A 59 3.22 7.26 3.05
N GLN A 60 3.86 8.41 3.29
CA GLN A 60 4.45 9.23 2.23
C GLN A 60 5.64 8.51 1.56
N ASP A 61 6.54 7.92 2.35
CA ASP A 61 7.66 7.13 1.82
C ASP A 61 7.15 5.94 0.96
N LEU A 62 6.06 5.29 1.38
CA LEU A 62 5.42 4.22 0.61
C LEU A 62 4.85 4.74 -0.71
N LEU A 63 4.15 5.88 -0.71
CA LEU A 63 3.58 6.48 -1.91
C LEU A 63 4.66 6.83 -2.92
N ASP A 64 5.77 7.42 -2.48
CA ASP A 64 6.88 7.78 -3.36
C ASP A 64 7.60 6.55 -3.90
N THR A 65 7.78 5.53 -3.06
CA THR A 65 8.39 4.26 -3.47
C THR A 65 7.48 3.52 -4.45
N LEU A 66 6.17 3.47 -4.23
CA LEU A 66 5.20 2.89 -5.15
C LEU A 66 5.21 3.63 -6.50
N ALA A 67 5.21 4.96 -6.48
CA ALA A 67 5.27 5.78 -7.69
C ALA A 67 6.55 5.52 -8.50
N ALA A 68 7.69 5.32 -7.83
CA ALA A 68 8.97 4.98 -8.47
C ALA A 68 8.96 3.57 -9.11
N HIS A 69 8.12 2.65 -8.62
CA HIS A 69 8.01 1.27 -9.10
C HIS A 69 6.70 0.98 -9.86
N LYS A 70 5.95 2.00 -10.28
CA LYS A 70 4.63 1.89 -10.91
C LYS A 70 4.53 0.96 -12.12
N ASP A 71 5.64 0.75 -12.85
CA ASP A 71 5.66 -0.11 -14.03
C ASP A 71 5.59 -1.60 -13.70
N GLY A 72 5.75 -1.97 -12.43
CA GLY A 72 5.73 -3.37 -11.99
C GLY A 72 5.10 -3.59 -10.61
N CYS A 73 4.58 -2.55 -9.96
CA CYS A 73 4.01 -2.64 -8.62
C CYS A 73 2.75 -1.77 -8.52
N VAL A 74 1.69 -2.33 -7.95
CA VAL A 74 0.38 -1.66 -7.80
C VAL A 74 -0.04 -1.50 -6.34
N GLY A 75 0.74 -2.02 -5.40
CA GLY A 75 0.53 -1.88 -3.97
C GLY A 75 1.80 -2.17 -3.19
N MET A 76 1.90 -1.64 -1.98
CA MET A 76 3.01 -1.85 -1.06
C MET A 76 2.56 -1.79 0.39
N ALA A 77 3.17 -2.62 1.23
CA ALA A 77 3.04 -2.55 2.69
C ALA A 77 4.34 -1.99 3.32
N ALA A 78 4.25 -1.44 4.52
CA ALA A 78 5.37 -0.77 5.18
C ALA A 78 6.57 -1.70 5.43
N ASN A 79 6.35 -2.99 5.66
CA ASN A 79 7.44 -3.94 5.82
C ASN A 79 8.29 -4.11 4.54
N MET A 80 7.71 -3.85 3.35
CA MET A 80 8.46 -3.87 2.08
C MET A 80 9.49 -2.73 1.96
N ILE A 81 9.41 -1.71 2.81
CA ILE A 81 10.41 -0.63 2.93
C ILE A 81 11.13 -0.65 4.28
N GLY A 82 11.12 -1.78 4.97
CA GLY A 82 11.86 -1.99 6.22
C GLY A 82 11.18 -1.40 7.47
N VAL A 83 9.89 -1.08 7.42
CA VAL A 83 9.13 -0.52 8.56
C VAL A 83 8.04 -1.50 8.99
N ASN A 84 8.16 -2.05 10.20
CA ASN A 84 7.21 -3.06 10.69
C ASN A 84 5.93 -2.45 11.27
N LYS A 85 5.17 -1.70 10.44
CA LYS A 85 3.91 -1.03 10.81
C LYS A 85 2.78 -1.41 9.84
N ARG A 86 1.55 -1.44 10.34
CA ARG A 86 0.35 -1.74 9.55
C ARG A 86 -0.08 -0.54 8.71
N VAL A 87 0.70 -0.26 7.67
CA VAL A 87 0.41 0.77 6.66
C VAL A 87 0.50 0.13 5.30
N ILE A 88 -0.52 0.32 4.47
CA ILE A 88 -0.54 -0.13 3.08
C ILE A 88 -0.90 1.04 2.16
N VAL A 89 -0.34 1.02 0.97
CA VAL A 89 -0.69 1.92 -0.13
C VAL A 89 -0.95 1.09 -1.39
N PHE A 90 -1.87 1.52 -2.22
CA PHE A 90 -2.20 0.81 -3.45
C PHE A 90 -2.85 1.72 -4.49
N ASP A 91 -2.79 1.31 -5.74
CA ASP A 91 -3.52 1.93 -6.84
C ASP A 91 -4.99 1.47 -6.80
N ASN A 92 -5.88 2.45 -6.58
CA ASN A 92 -7.32 2.27 -6.63
C ASN A 92 -7.85 2.90 -7.92
N GLU A 93 -7.72 2.18 -9.05
CA GLU A 93 -8.23 2.60 -10.36
C GLU A 93 -7.64 3.93 -10.86
N GLY A 94 -6.34 4.15 -10.63
CA GLY A 94 -5.60 5.34 -11.07
C GLY A 94 -5.43 6.41 -9.99
N GLU A 95 -5.95 6.20 -8.79
CA GLU A 95 -5.70 7.05 -7.63
C GLU A 95 -5.03 6.24 -6.51
N TYR A 96 -3.94 6.73 -5.97
CA TYR A 96 -3.31 6.08 -4.83
C TYR A 96 -4.13 6.26 -3.55
N MET A 97 -4.29 5.17 -2.83
CA MET A 97 -5.01 5.14 -1.57
C MET A 97 -4.12 4.62 -0.44
N VAL A 98 -4.19 5.26 0.71
CA VAL A 98 -3.49 4.88 1.94
C VAL A 98 -4.49 4.27 2.93
N MET A 99 -4.08 3.19 3.59
CA MET A 99 -4.82 2.62 4.71
C MET A 99 -3.88 2.33 5.88
N PHE A 100 -4.23 2.84 7.04
CA PHE A 100 -3.61 2.48 8.32
C PHE A 100 -4.47 1.42 9.01
N ASN A 101 -3.83 0.44 9.65
CA ASN A 101 -4.49 -0.58 10.46
C ASN A 101 -5.63 -1.31 9.74
N ALA A 102 -5.42 -1.63 8.44
CA ALA A 102 -6.43 -2.27 7.62
C ALA A 102 -6.70 -3.71 8.08
N GLU A 103 -8.01 -4.06 8.15
CA GLU A 103 -8.50 -5.41 8.48
C GLU A 103 -9.67 -5.79 7.58
N ILE A 104 -9.67 -7.02 7.08
CA ILE A 104 -10.79 -7.56 6.30
C ILE A 104 -11.86 -8.08 7.26
N ILE A 105 -13.00 -7.39 7.32
CA ILE A 105 -14.11 -7.73 8.22
C ILE A 105 -15.20 -8.60 7.56
N LYS A 106 -15.28 -8.62 6.21
CA LYS A 106 -16.13 -9.52 5.44
C LYS A 106 -15.44 -9.91 4.14
N LYS A 107 -15.69 -11.12 3.67
CA LYS A 107 -15.14 -11.62 2.40
C LYS A 107 -16.09 -12.63 1.77
N SER A 108 -16.18 -12.64 0.43
CA SER A 108 -17.02 -13.57 -0.34
C SER A 108 -16.43 -13.88 -1.71
N GLY A 109 -16.85 -15.00 -2.30
CA GLY A 109 -16.40 -15.44 -3.62
C GLY A 109 -14.93 -15.88 -3.62
N PRO A 110 -14.58 -17.00 -2.93
CA PRO A 110 -13.20 -17.48 -2.88
C PRO A 110 -12.72 -17.96 -4.26
N TYR A 111 -11.44 -17.71 -4.56
CA TYR A 111 -10.76 -18.21 -5.76
C TYR A 111 -9.27 -18.38 -5.50
N GLN A 112 -8.58 -19.07 -6.41
CA GLN A 112 -7.13 -19.18 -6.39
C GLN A 112 -6.53 -18.14 -7.34
N ALA A 113 -5.52 -17.42 -6.86
CA ALA A 113 -4.73 -16.48 -7.65
C ALA A 113 -3.26 -16.91 -7.68
N GLU A 114 -2.55 -16.48 -8.71
CA GLU A 114 -1.10 -16.57 -8.78
C GLU A 114 -0.55 -15.14 -8.72
N GLU A 115 0.32 -14.89 -7.75
CA GLU A 115 0.81 -13.54 -7.44
C GLU A 115 2.33 -13.54 -7.33
N GLY A 116 2.94 -12.45 -7.82
CA GLY A 116 4.32 -12.11 -7.58
C GLY A 116 4.42 -10.90 -6.66
N CYS A 117 5.51 -10.79 -5.93
CA CYS A 117 5.81 -9.69 -5.02
C CYS A 117 7.10 -8.99 -5.45
N LEU A 118 7.19 -7.67 -5.24
CA LEU A 118 8.43 -6.93 -5.48
C LEU A 118 9.54 -7.33 -4.50
N SER A 119 9.16 -7.68 -3.27
CA SER A 119 10.09 -8.09 -2.20
C SER A 119 10.57 -9.54 -2.31
N LEU A 120 9.81 -10.42 -2.97
CA LEU A 120 10.06 -11.86 -2.97
C LEU A 120 10.16 -12.40 -4.40
N PRO A 121 11.14 -13.26 -4.71
CA PRO A 121 11.28 -13.82 -6.05
C PRO A 121 10.21 -14.86 -6.36
N GLY A 122 9.82 -14.94 -7.64
CA GLY A 122 8.91 -15.95 -8.15
C GLY A 122 7.44 -15.61 -8.02
N VAL A 123 6.60 -16.60 -8.26
CA VAL A 123 5.14 -16.52 -8.22
C VAL A 123 4.62 -17.56 -7.23
N ARG A 124 3.67 -17.16 -6.41
CA ARG A 124 3.06 -18.01 -5.39
C ARG A 124 1.55 -18.08 -5.55
N LYS A 125 0.98 -19.23 -5.21
CA LYS A 125 -0.48 -19.42 -5.18
C LYS A 125 -1.04 -18.87 -3.88
N ALA A 126 -2.06 -18.01 -4.00
CA ALA A 126 -2.76 -17.44 -2.86
C ALA A 126 -4.27 -17.65 -2.99
N LYS A 127 -4.93 -17.92 -1.85
CA LYS A 127 -6.39 -17.92 -1.80
C LYS A 127 -6.86 -16.49 -1.65
N ARG A 128 -7.73 -16.06 -2.57
CA ARG A 128 -8.29 -14.71 -2.61
C ARG A 128 -9.81 -14.72 -2.63
N TRP A 129 -10.38 -13.54 -2.42
CA TRP A 129 -11.81 -13.33 -2.36
C TRP A 129 -12.21 -12.24 -3.34
N LYS A 130 -13.23 -12.49 -4.15
CA LYS A 130 -13.68 -11.55 -5.20
C LYS A 130 -14.23 -10.24 -4.63
N SER A 131 -14.77 -10.28 -3.41
CA SER A 131 -15.29 -9.12 -2.71
C SER A 131 -14.85 -9.16 -1.24
N ILE A 132 -14.38 -8.01 -0.77
CA ILE A 132 -13.97 -7.81 0.63
C ILE A 132 -14.60 -6.52 1.17
N LYS A 133 -14.88 -6.50 2.47
CA LYS A 133 -15.15 -5.26 3.21
C LYS A 133 -14.00 -5.04 4.20
N VAL A 134 -13.38 -3.87 4.12
CA VAL A 134 -12.23 -3.50 4.93
C VAL A 134 -12.63 -2.44 5.92
N GLN A 135 -12.22 -2.62 7.18
CA GLN A 135 -12.14 -1.57 8.19
C GLN A 135 -10.70 -1.06 8.19
N TYR A 136 -10.49 0.24 8.18
CA TYR A 136 -9.17 0.87 8.19
C TYR A 136 -9.24 2.27 8.82
N GLN A 137 -8.11 2.88 9.07
CA GLN A 137 -8.01 4.28 9.44
C GLN A 137 -7.43 5.08 8.27
N ASN A 138 -7.99 6.28 8.04
CA ASN A 138 -7.45 7.23 7.06
C ASN A 138 -6.28 8.03 7.64
N GLU A 139 -5.70 8.98 6.88
CA GLU A 139 -4.59 9.85 7.31
C GLU A 139 -4.89 10.72 8.54
N LYS A 140 -6.17 10.87 8.90
CA LYS A 140 -6.60 11.53 10.16
C LYS A 140 -6.86 10.52 11.27
N PHE A 141 -6.46 9.26 11.10
CA PHE A 141 -6.71 8.13 12.01
C PHE A 141 -8.19 7.94 12.37
N GLN A 142 -9.08 8.37 11.49
CA GLN A 142 -10.52 8.14 11.62
C GLN A 142 -10.88 6.78 11.00
N THR A 143 -11.62 5.96 11.75
CA THR A 143 -12.10 4.66 11.26
C THR A 143 -13.02 4.84 10.06
N ARG A 144 -12.78 4.05 9.03
CA ARG A 144 -13.53 3.99 7.78
C ARG A 144 -13.86 2.54 7.45
N PHE A 145 -14.93 2.38 6.69
CA PHE A 145 -15.38 1.09 6.16
C PHE A 145 -15.61 1.23 4.67
N LYS A 146 -15.00 0.37 3.87
CA LYS A 146 -15.19 0.38 2.41
C LYS A 146 -15.21 -1.03 1.87
N ALA A 147 -16.06 -1.27 0.86
CA ALA A 147 -16.09 -2.52 0.12
C ALA A 147 -15.26 -2.38 -1.15
N PHE A 148 -14.54 -3.44 -1.51
CA PHE A 148 -13.72 -3.53 -2.72
C PHE A 148 -14.02 -4.84 -3.42
N THR A 149 -13.88 -4.84 -4.75
CA THR A 149 -14.11 -6.02 -5.59
C THR A 149 -13.01 -6.18 -6.63
N GLY A 150 -12.93 -7.34 -7.24
CA GLY A 150 -12.05 -7.62 -8.36
C GLY A 150 -10.57 -7.37 -8.06
N TRP A 151 -9.90 -6.65 -8.96
CA TRP A 151 -8.46 -6.44 -8.90
C TRP A 151 -8.01 -5.64 -7.68
N THR A 152 -8.68 -4.53 -7.37
CA THR A 152 -8.38 -3.73 -6.18
C THR A 152 -8.54 -4.55 -4.89
N ALA A 153 -9.56 -5.41 -4.80
CA ALA A 153 -9.71 -6.30 -3.65
C ALA A 153 -8.55 -7.31 -3.56
N GLN A 154 -8.01 -7.79 -4.67
CA GLN A 154 -6.86 -8.68 -4.69
C GLN A 154 -5.59 -7.98 -4.20
N ILE A 155 -5.31 -6.76 -4.67
CA ILE A 155 -4.18 -5.95 -4.21
C ILE A 155 -4.24 -5.75 -2.70
N ILE A 156 -5.36 -5.28 -2.18
CA ILE A 156 -5.52 -5.02 -0.73
C ILE A 156 -5.28 -6.29 0.10
N GLN A 157 -5.75 -7.45 -0.36
CA GLN A 157 -5.52 -8.72 0.32
C GLN A 157 -4.03 -9.09 0.35
N HIS A 158 -3.30 -8.86 -0.74
CA HIS A 158 -1.86 -9.08 -0.81
C HIS A 158 -1.12 -8.18 0.19
N GLU A 159 -1.44 -6.89 0.23
CA GLU A 159 -0.78 -5.94 1.15
C GLU A 159 -1.14 -6.20 2.62
N ILE A 160 -2.35 -6.66 2.91
CA ILE A 160 -2.73 -7.06 4.28
C ILE A 160 -1.97 -8.34 4.69
N ASP A 161 -1.76 -9.29 3.78
CA ASP A 161 -0.95 -10.48 4.06
C ASP A 161 0.48 -10.09 4.46
N HIS A 162 1.09 -9.09 3.82
CA HIS A 162 2.37 -8.53 4.26
C HIS A 162 2.31 -8.01 5.70
N CYS A 163 1.23 -7.33 6.09
CA CYS A 163 1.05 -6.88 7.47
C CYS A 163 0.88 -8.04 8.48
N GLU A 164 0.38 -9.19 8.03
CA GLU A 164 0.26 -10.40 8.87
C GLU A 164 1.53 -11.26 8.87
N GLY A 165 2.59 -10.85 8.15
CA GLY A 165 3.84 -11.60 8.01
C GLY A 165 3.71 -12.84 7.13
N ILE A 166 2.73 -12.87 6.24
CA ILE A 166 2.51 -13.96 5.28
C ILE A 166 3.33 -13.67 4.04
N LEU A 167 4.26 -14.59 3.73
CA LEU A 167 5.11 -14.48 2.53
C LEU A 167 4.37 -14.98 1.29
N ILE A 168 4.13 -14.09 0.34
CA ILE A 168 3.38 -14.34 -0.90
C ILE A 168 4.24 -14.06 -2.12
#